data_bc3cd5af9bbdffd5806bf1b1c298c8c9
#
_entry.id   bc3cd5af9bbdffd5806bf1b1c298c8c9
#
_cell.length_a   1.000
_cell.length_b   1.000
_cell.length_c   1.000
_cell.angle_alpha   90.00
_cell.angle_beta   90.00
_cell.angle_gamma   90.00
#
_symmetry.space_group_name_H-M   'P 1'
#
loop_
_entity.id
_entity.type
_entity.pdbx_description
1 polymer ?
#
loop_
_entity_poly.entity_id
_entity_poly.type
_entity_poly.pdbx_seq_one_letter_code
_entity_poly.pdbx_strand_id
1 'polypeptide(L)'
;MAEMKNTRLELCNRIRMEAEHTEDTGFPLDVFPQNVQSIILDMTKYENYKIEFIATSMLSAVSAALGGTYRIRIKGDWQSNGTLYVILIGRPGLGKTPPLEAAFRPIRKHDYALFKAYEAEMEAWKAAGENGRKPVLKRTIVSDFTPESLMLTHNNNPRSVVILVDEIMGMFNSVNRYTNGQLIEQLLTAWSGGALDVTRVSNTIPVHIEHPCINIIGGTQTKRVHELLRKGFEENGLLDRILFVLPKSPEISPWINRDDDGEMTSLAAARWERILDKVFALEYDTEEIGRASCRVRV
;
A
#
# COMPACT_ATOMS: atom_id res chain seq x y z
N MET A 1 13.77 -1.77 33.13
CA MET A 1 14.25 -0.52 32.47
C MET A 1 15.68 -0.61 31.90
N ALA A 2 16.61 -1.30 32.54
CA ALA A 2 17.99 -1.51 32.01
C ALA A 2 18.01 -2.50 30.82
N GLU A 3 17.27 -3.60 30.89
CA GLU A 3 17.14 -4.61 29.82
C GLU A 3 16.55 -4.03 28.53
N MET A 4 15.48 -3.23 28.62
CA MET A 4 14.88 -2.54 27.47
C MET A 4 15.82 -1.52 26.81
N LYS A 5 16.74 -0.89 27.57
CA LYS A 5 17.76 0.00 27.00
C LYS A 5 18.81 -0.79 26.20
N ASN A 6 19.14 -1.99 26.65
CA ASN A 6 20.15 -2.84 26.01
C ASN A 6 19.63 -3.37 24.65
N THR A 7 18.41 -3.91 24.61
CA THR A 7 17.78 -4.41 23.38
C THR A 7 17.65 -3.31 22.32
N ARG A 8 17.37 -2.09 22.77
CA ARG A 8 17.21 -0.92 21.89
C ARG A 8 18.55 -0.48 21.26
N LEU A 9 19.62 -0.54 22.04
CA LEU A 9 20.98 -0.24 21.58
C LEU A 9 21.46 -1.33 20.61
N GLU A 10 21.17 -2.57 20.89
CA GLU A 10 21.52 -3.73 20.05
C GLU A 10 20.79 -3.71 18.70
N LEU A 11 19.51 -3.38 18.68
CA LEU A 11 18.76 -3.25 17.42
C LEU A 11 19.25 -2.07 16.58
N CYS A 12 19.47 -0.91 17.20
CA CYS A 12 20.05 0.24 16.51
C CYS A 12 21.44 -0.06 15.96
N ASN A 13 22.27 -0.80 16.71
CA ASN A 13 23.61 -1.20 16.28
C ASN A 13 23.54 -2.23 15.15
N ARG A 14 22.58 -3.19 15.20
CA ARG A 14 22.39 -4.19 14.14
C ARG A 14 21.94 -3.53 12.84
N ILE A 15 20.95 -2.65 12.89
CA ILE A 15 20.50 -1.86 11.72
C ILE A 15 21.66 -1.02 11.16
N ARG A 16 22.47 -0.42 12.03
CA ARG A 16 23.62 0.37 11.63
C ARG A 16 24.71 -0.49 10.99
N MET A 17 25.03 -1.64 11.55
CA MET A 17 26.02 -2.57 11.00
C MET A 17 25.55 -3.20 9.68
N GLU A 18 24.27 -3.52 9.55
CA GLU A 18 23.69 -3.99 8.27
C GLU A 18 23.73 -2.88 7.20
N ALA A 19 23.48 -1.62 7.57
CA ALA A 19 23.60 -0.47 6.69
C ALA A 19 25.06 -0.14 6.32
N GLU A 20 26.02 -0.38 7.21
CA GLU A 20 27.46 -0.17 6.96
C GLU A 20 28.11 -1.30 6.14
N HIS A 21 27.49 -2.51 6.09
CA HIS A 21 27.99 -3.66 5.31
C HIS A 21 27.35 -3.80 3.93
N THR A 22 26.26 -3.08 3.62
CA THR A 22 25.76 -2.96 2.26
C THR A 22 26.67 -1.97 1.53
N GLU A 23 27.37 -2.44 0.50
CA GLU A 23 27.97 -1.55 -0.49
C GLU A 23 26.92 -0.52 -0.89
N ASP A 24 27.30 0.76 -0.90
CA ASP A 24 26.40 1.86 -1.24
C ASP A 24 26.01 1.81 -2.73
N THR A 25 25.17 0.84 -3.08
CA THR A 25 24.70 0.61 -4.46
C THR A 25 23.63 1.62 -4.90
N GLY A 26 23.20 2.51 -3.99
CA GLY A 26 22.09 3.42 -4.26
C GLY A 26 20.73 2.68 -4.27
N PHE A 27 19.67 3.39 -4.70
CA PHE A 27 18.36 2.77 -4.88
C PHE A 27 18.38 1.85 -6.12
N PRO A 28 17.94 0.58 -6.02
CA PRO A 28 18.03 -0.41 -7.11
C PRO A 28 17.00 -0.12 -8.22
N LEU A 29 17.22 0.94 -8.98
CA LEU A 29 16.31 1.38 -10.03
C LEU A 29 16.25 0.39 -11.20
N ASP A 30 17.33 -0.33 -11.42
CA ASP A 30 17.51 -1.32 -12.49
C ASP A 30 16.57 -2.53 -12.41
N VAL A 31 15.99 -2.80 -11.23
CA VAL A 31 14.96 -3.85 -11.05
C VAL A 31 13.61 -3.50 -11.69
N PHE A 32 13.38 -2.21 -11.97
CA PHE A 32 12.14 -1.77 -12.62
C PHE A 32 12.24 -1.89 -14.15
N PRO A 33 11.12 -2.12 -14.86
CA PRO A 33 11.09 -2.02 -16.32
C PRO A 33 11.55 -0.66 -16.81
N GLN A 34 12.28 -0.59 -17.93
CA GLN A 34 12.89 0.66 -18.45
C GLN A 34 11.89 1.83 -18.59
N ASN A 35 10.67 1.55 -19.02
CA ASN A 35 9.62 2.57 -19.11
C ASN A 35 9.20 3.12 -17.75
N VAL A 36 9.24 2.31 -16.69
CA VAL A 36 8.98 2.75 -15.32
C VAL A 36 10.18 3.52 -14.76
N GLN A 37 11.41 3.03 -15.01
CA GLN A 37 12.63 3.75 -14.63
C GLN A 37 12.62 5.18 -15.18
N SER A 38 12.31 5.36 -16.47
CA SER A 38 12.27 6.71 -17.07
C SER A 38 11.21 7.61 -16.43
N ILE A 39 10.04 7.09 -16.05
CA ILE A 39 9.02 7.87 -15.34
C ILE A 39 9.50 8.27 -13.93
N ILE A 40 10.12 7.35 -13.18
CA ILE A 40 10.70 7.63 -11.86
C ILE A 40 11.75 8.74 -11.97
N LEU A 41 12.67 8.64 -12.95
CA LEU A 41 13.72 9.63 -13.17
C LEU A 41 13.15 11.01 -13.56
N ASP A 42 12.14 11.05 -14.43
CA ASP A 42 11.48 12.29 -14.81
C ASP A 42 10.81 12.94 -13.58
N MET A 43 10.06 12.18 -12.78
CA MET A 43 9.44 12.70 -11.55
C MET A 43 10.47 13.14 -10.50
N THR A 44 11.59 12.43 -10.39
CA THR A 44 12.69 12.84 -9.52
C THR A 44 13.32 14.16 -9.99
N LYS A 45 13.50 14.32 -11.30
CA LYS A 45 14.15 15.48 -11.89
C LYS A 45 13.25 16.73 -11.89
N TYR A 46 12.00 16.59 -12.31
CA TYR A 46 11.10 17.71 -12.57
C TYR A 46 10.21 18.07 -11.38
N GLU A 47 9.82 17.09 -10.54
CA GLU A 47 9.05 17.31 -9.32
C GLU A 47 9.93 17.34 -8.05
N ASN A 48 11.23 17.13 -8.21
CA ASN A 48 12.17 17.10 -7.10
C ASN A 48 11.86 16.06 -6.02
N TYR A 49 11.20 14.95 -6.40
CA TYR A 49 10.89 13.86 -5.48
C TYR A 49 12.14 13.07 -5.10
N LYS A 50 12.19 12.57 -3.89
CA LYS A 50 13.19 11.56 -3.51
C LYS A 50 12.90 10.27 -4.26
N ILE A 51 13.93 9.71 -4.91
CA ILE A 51 13.79 8.51 -5.75
C ILE A 51 13.22 7.34 -4.96
N GLU A 52 13.64 7.16 -3.72
CA GLU A 52 13.18 6.10 -2.82
C GLU A 52 11.69 6.23 -2.53
N PHE A 53 11.20 7.45 -2.35
CA PHE A 53 9.79 7.69 -2.06
C PHE A 53 8.91 7.47 -3.28
N ILE A 54 9.28 8.03 -4.44
CA ILE A 54 8.45 7.90 -5.65
C ILE A 54 8.45 6.46 -6.17
N ALA A 55 9.61 5.82 -6.26
CA ALA A 55 9.72 4.46 -6.78
C ALA A 55 8.97 3.45 -5.90
N THR A 56 9.11 3.54 -4.56
CA THR A 56 8.39 2.65 -3.66
C THR A 56 6.90 2.93 -3.63
N SER A 57 6.48 4.19 -3.73
CA SER A 57 5.06 4.55 -3.84
C SER A 57 4.45 4.00 -5.13
N MET A 58 5.16 4.07 -6.27
CA MET A 58 4.73 3.47 -7.53
C MET A 58 4.64 1.95 -7.44
N LEU A 59 5.60 1.29 -6.80
CA LEU A 59 5.55 -0.16 -6.55
C LEU A 59 4.31 -0.54 -5.73
N SER A 60 4.03 0.22 -4.66
CA SER A 60 2.85 0.02 -3.83
C SER A 60 1.54 0.27 -4.59
N ALA A 61 1.51 1.25 -5.49
CA ALA A 61 0.35 1.52 -6.33
C ALA A 61 0.10 0.39 -7.33
N VAL A 62 1.15 -0.18 -7.95
CA VAL A 62 1.03 -1.38 -8.80
C VAL A 62 0.51 -2.56 -7.99
N SER A 63 1.07 -2.80 -6.80
CA SER A 63 0.59 -3.87 -5.90
C SER A 63 -0.90 -3.72 -5.59
N ALA A 64 -1.35 -2.50 -5.26
CA ALA A 64 -2.76 -2.23 -4.99
C ALA A 64 -3.66 -2.41 -6.23
N ALA A 65 -3.21 -1.97 -7.42
CA ALA A 65 -3.98 -2.12 -8.65
C ALA A 65 -4.03 -3.57 -9.16
N LEU A 66 -2.92 -4.30 -9.02
CA LEU A 66 -2.83 -5.73 -9.39
C LEU A 66 -3.66 -6.60 -8.43
N GLY A 67 -3.51 -6.34 -7.14
CA GLY A 67 -4.21 -7.07 -6.10
C GLY A 67 -3.98 -8.57 -6.15
N GLY A 68 -5.04 -9.33 -5.92
CA GLY A 68 -5.05 -10.79 -5.98
C GLY A 68 -5.16 -11.40 -7.39
N THR A 69 -5.11 -10.57 -8.47
CA THR A 69 -5.26 -11.02 -9.87
C THR A 69 -4.18 -12.04 -10.25
N TYR A 70 -2.96 -11.87 -9.75
CA TYR A 70 -1.85 -12.79 -9.98
C TYR A 70 -1.16 -13.15 -8.69
N ARG A 71 -0.65 -14.40 -8.65
CA ARG A 71 0.17 -14.91 -7.55
C ARG A 71 1.46 -15.47 -8.11
N ILE A 72 2.53 -15.33 -7.34
CA ILE A 72 3.82 -15.88 -7.66
C ILE A 72 3.91 -17.26 -6.99
N ARG A 73 4.11 -18.30 -7.78
CA ARG A 73 4.44 -19.63 -7.26
C ARG A 73 5.93 -19.68 -6.93
N ILE A 74 6.25 -19.79 -5.66
CA ILE A 74 7.63 -19.81 -5.16
C ILE A 74 8.20 -21.23 -5.23
N LYS A 75 7.51 -22.20 -4.64
CA LYS A 75 7.96 -23.60 -4.63
C LYS A 75 6.79 -24.53 -4.33
N GLY A 76 6.62 -25.60 -5.13
CA GLY A 76 5.52 -26.55 -4.95
C GLY A 76 4.16 -25.85 -5.01
N ASP A 77 3.37 -25.97 -3.96
CA ASP A 77 2.07 -25.30 -3.82
C ASP A 77 2.16 -23.96 -3.09
N TRP A 78 3.36 -23.57 -2.66
CA TRP A 78 3.57 -22.28 -2.01
C TRP A 78 3.43 -21.14 -3.01
N GLN A 79 2.41 -20.34 -2.81
CA GLN A 79 2.11 -19.14 -3.59
C GLN A 79 2.15 -17.92 -2.68
N SER A 80 2.54 -16.77 -3.24
CA SER A 80 2.50 -15.47 -2.59
C SER A 80 1.78 -14.47 -3.49
N ASN A 81 1.00 -13.58 -2.90
CA ASN A 81 0.45 -12.41 -3.58
C ASN A 81 1.47 -11.25 -3.53
N GLY A 82 1.18 -10.17 -4.23
CA GLY A 82 2.02 -8.98 -4.27
C GLY A 82 1.75 -7.99 -3.11
N THR A 83 1.18 -8.42 -1.99
CA THR A 83 0.85 -7.54 -0.85
C THR A 83 2.09 -6.87 -0.28
N LEU A 84 2.03 -5.56 -0.10
CA LEU A 84 3.12 -4.74 0.43
C LEU A 84 2.65 -3.90 1.62
N TYR A 85 3.44 -3.91 2.69
CA TYR A 85 3.32 -2.99 3.82
C TYR A 85 4.53 -2.06 3.81
N VAL A 86 4.29 -0.76 3.62
CA VAL A 86 5.34 0.23 3.38
C VAL A 86 5.19 1.42 4.31
N ILE A 87 6.30 1.84 4.91
CA ILE A 87 6.37 3.08 5.70
C ILE A 87 7.47 3.99 5.14
N LEU A 88 7.04 5.15 4.62
CA LEU A 88 7.96 6.20 4.18
C LEU A 88 8.41 7.00 5.39
N ILE A 89 9.70 6.97 5.70
CA ILE A 89 10.28 7.62 6.87
C ILE A 89 11.07 8.86 6.47
N GLY A 90 10.76 9.99 7.10
CA GLY A 90 11.52 11.21 6.88
C GLY A 90 11.15 12.30 7.86
N ARG A 91 12.05 13.25 8.07
CA ARG A 91 11.76 14.44 8.88
C ARG A 91 10.62 15.26 8.27
N PRO A 92 9.95 16.12 9.04
CA PRO A 92 8.99 17.08 8.50
C PRO A 92 9.61 17.91 7.35
N GLY A 93 8.83 18.17 6.30
CA GLY A 93 9.28 18.92 5.13
C GLY A 93 10.13 18.15 4.12
N LEU A 94 10.46 16.88 4.35
CA LEU A 94 11.27 16.09 3.41
C LEU A 94 10.51 15.67 2.12
N GLY A 95 9.21 15.98 2.02
CA GLY A 95 8.43 15.73 0.80
C GLY A 95 8.01 14.26 0.63
N LYS A 96 7.48 13.62 1.68
CA LYS A 96 6.93 12.24 1.60
C LYS A 96 5.60 12.17 0.86
N THR A 97 4.71 13.12 1.15
CA THR A 97 3.31 13.12 0.66
C THR A 97 3.20 13.36 -0.84
N PRO A 98 3.91 14.33 -1.47
CA PRO A 98 3.75 14.58 -2.91
C PRO A 98 4.04 13.35 -3.80
N PRO A 99 5.15 12.61 -3.66
CA PRO A 99 5.39 11.40 -4.46
C PRO A 99 4.38 10.29 -4.18
N LEU A 100 3.91 10.16 -2.94
CA LEU A 100 2.84 9.22 -2.59
C LEU A 100 1.54 9.56 -3.32
N GLU A 101 1.11 10.83 -3.29
CA GLU A 101 -0.08 11.29 -4.00
C GLU A 101 0.07 11.17 -5.53
N ALA A 102 1.24 11.47 -6.08
CA ALA A 102 1.50 11.33 -7.52
C ALA A 102 1.38 9.86 -7.96
N ALA A 103 1.95 8.93 -7.20
CA ALA A 103 1.88 7.49 -7.50
C ALA A 103 0.44 6.95 -7.43
N PHE A 104 -0.38 7.42 -6.48
CA PHE A 104 -1.75 6.93 -6.26
C PHE A 104 -2.83 7.72 -6.99
N ARG A 105 -2.50 8.81 -7.67
CA ARG A 105 -3.46 9.63 -8.44
C ARG A 105 -4.30 8.81 -9.44
N PRO A 106 -3.74 7.86 -10.23
CA PRO A 106 -4.56 7.04 -11.14
C PRO A 106 -5.56 6.15 -10.39
N ILE A 107 -5.19 5.59 -9.22
CA ILE A 107 -6.11 4.78 -8.41
C ILE A 107 -7.23 5.64 -7.83
N ARG A 108 -6.93 6.86 -7.35
CA ARG A 108 -7.96 7.82 -6.91
C ARG A 108 -8.93 8.18 -8.03
N LYS A 109 -8.44 8.36 -9.25
CA LYS A 109 -9.27 8.61 -10.43
C LYS A 109 -10.19 7.43 -10.72
N HIS A 110 -9.67 6.20 -10.65
CA HIS A 110 -10.46 4.98 -10.80
C HIS A 110 -11.53 4.86 -9.70
N ASP A 111 -11.18 5.06 -8.43
CA ASP A 111 -12.11 5.02 -7.30
C ASP A 111 -13.20 6.10 -7.43
N TYR A 112 -12.85 7.29 -7.95
CA TYR A 112 -13.83 8.35 -8.21
C TYR A 112 -14.83 7.95 -9.31
N ALA A 113 -14.39 7.27 -10.36
CA ALA A 113 -15.29 6.74 -11.39
C ALA A 113 -16.24 5.68 -10.81
N LEU A 114 -15.74 4.78 -9.95
CA LEU A 114 -16.57 3.80 -9.24
C LEU A 114 -17.59 4.47 -8.31
N PHE A 115 -17.17 5.55 -7.63
CA PHE A 115 -18.09 6.32 -6.79
C PHE A 115 -19.21 6.96 -7.60
N LYS A 116 -18.90 7.54 -8.77
CA LYS A 116 -19.91 8.13 -9.66
C LYS A 116 -20.90 7.08 -10.22
N ALA A 117 -20.39 5.90 -10.57
CA ALA A 117 -21.25 4.78 -10.96
C ALA A 117 -22.20 4.36 -9.81
N TYR A 118 -21.66 4.23 -8.60
CA TYR A 118 -22.45 3.93 -7.42
C TYR A 118 -23.55 4.98 -7.13
N GLU A 119 -23.25 6.29 -7.26
CA GLU A 119 -24.25 7.35 -7.11
C GLU A 119 -25.41 7.16 -8.09
N ALA A 120 -25.11 6.93 -9.37
CA ALA A 120 -26.13 6.70 -10.40
C ALA A 120 -26.96 5.43 -10.14
N GLU A 121 -26.31 4.33 -9.75
CA GLU A 121 -26.99 3.07 -9.38
C GLU A 121 -27.90 3.28 -8.16
N MET A 122 -27.47 4.04 -7.15
CA MET A 122 -28.26 4.34 -5.96
C MET A 122 -29.49 5.20 -6.28
N GLU A 123 -29.35 6.18 -7.17
CA GLU A 123 -30.48 6.99 -7.63
C GLU A 123 -31.50 6.12 -8.39
N ALA A 124 -31.04 5.28 -9.30
CA ALA A 124 -31.89 4.35 -10.03
C ALA A 124 -32.61 3.35 -9.11
N TRP A 125 -31.91 2.80 -8.12
CA TRP A 125 -32.49 1.87 -7.14
C TRP A 125 -33.57 2.54 -6.29
N LYS A 126 -33.35 3.78 -5.83
CA LYS A 126 -34.36 4.57 -5.11
C LYS A 126 -35.57 4.90 -6.00
N ALA A 127 -35.33 5.29 -7.25
CA ALA A 127 -36.41 5.57 -8.19
C ALA A 127 -37.27 4.34 -8.50
N ALA A 128 -36.69 3.14 -8.47
CA ALA A 128 -37.38 1.87 -8.61
C ALA A 128 -38.12 1.40 -7.32
N GLY A 129 -38.23 2.26 -6.30
CA GLY A 129 -38.90 1.93 -5.04
C GLY A 129 -38.08 0.98 -4.13
N GLU A 130 -36.75 1.06 -4.22
CA GLU A 130 -35.80 0.26 -3.42
C GLU A 130 -35.94 -1.27 -3.67
N ASN A 131 -36.42 -1.64 -4.85
CA ASN A 131 -36.56 -3.03 -5.26
C ASN A 131 -35.25 -3.61 -5.77
N GLY A 132 -34.98 -4.89 -5.42
CA GLY A 132 -33.75 -5.58 -5.81
C GLY A 132 -32.60 -5.37 -4.85
N ARG A 133 -31.40 -5.78 -5.32
CA ARG A 133 -30.18 -5.67 -4.50
C ARG A 133 -29.74 -4.22 -4.42
N LYS A 134 -29.56 -3.74 -3.19
CA LYS A 134 -29.01 -2.40 -2.94
C LYS A 134 -27.58 -2.29 -3.52
N PRO A 135 -27.26 -1.24 -4.29
CA PRO A 135 -25.93 -1.01 -4.80
C PRO A 135 -24.88 -0.92 -3.68
N VAL A 136 -23.68 -1.33 -4.00
CA VAL A 136 -22.56 -1.36 -3.06
C VAL A 136 -21.38 -0.55 -3.60
N LEU A 137 -20.87 0.36 -2.80
CA LEU A 137 -19.70 1.15 -3.16
C LEU A 137 -18.46 0.25 -3.23
N LYS A 138 -17.80 0.24 -4.39
CA LYS A 138 -16.49 -0.36 -4.60
C LYS A 138 -15.42 0.71 -4.54
N ARG A 139 -14.33 0.44 -3.86
CA ARG A 139 -13.16 1.34 -3.78
C ARG A 139 -11.90 0.58 -3.42
N THR A 140 -10.78 1.03 -3.93
CA THR A 140 -9.47 0.45 -3.65
C THR A 140 -8.80 1.14 -2.46
N ILE A 141 -8.89 2.47 -2.36
CA ILE A 141 -8.23 3.27 -1.30
C ILE A 141 -9.14 3.41 -0.08
N VAL A 142 -8.56 3.13 1.09
CA VAL A 142 -9.18 3.31 2.40
C VAL A 142 -8.24 4.11 3.29
N SER A 143 -8.73 5.18 3.91
CA SER A 143 -7.92 6.04 4.80
C SER A 143 -8.49 6.16 6.21
N ASP A 144 -9.81 6.09 6.34
CA ASP A 144 -10.53 6.08 7.61
C ASP A 144 -11.46 4.87 7.65
N PHE A 145 -11.29 4.01 8.65
CA PHE A 145 -11.97 2.73 8.73
C PHE A 145 -11.98 2.13 10.15
N THR A 146 -12.94 1.28 10.40
CA THR A 146 -12.87 0.27 11.47
C THR A 146 -12.46 -1.08 10.88
N PRO A 147 -11.96 -2.05 11.67
CA PRO A 147 -11.63 -3.38 11.17
C PRO A 147 -12.77 -4.03 10.38
N GLU A 148 -13.99 -3.90 10.88
CA GLU A 148 -15.18 -4.45 10.25
C GLU A 148 -15.46 -3.78 8.90
N SER A 149 -15.38 -2.45 8.84
CA SER A 149 -15.62 -1.70 7.59
C SER A 149 -14.52 -1.96 6.56
N LEU A 150 -13.28 -2.19 6.98
CA LEU A 150 -12.18 -2.60 6.10
C LEU A 150 -12.48 -3.96 5.47
N MET A 151 -12.88 -4.95 6.27
CA MET A 151 -13.22 -6.30 5.79
C MET A 151 -14.42 -6.25 4.84
N LEU A 152 -15.46 -5.48 5.17
CA LEU A 152 -16.62 -5.31 4.30
C LEU A 152 -16.23 -4.62 2.97
N THR A 153 -15.37 -3.60 3.02
CA THR A 153 -14.87 -2.93 1.82
C THR A 153 -14.10 -3.90 0.94
N HIS A 154 -13.24 -4.74 1.53
CA HIS A 154 -12.49 -5.74 0.77
C HIS A 154 -13.41 -6.81 0.17
N ASN A 155 -14.38 -7.30 0.93
CA ASN A 155 -15.38 -8.25 0.41
C ASN A 155 -16.15 -7.69 -0.80
N ASN A 156 -16.42 -6.38 -0.81
CA ASN A 156 -17.08 -5.71 -1.93
C ASN A 156 -16.11 -5.34 -3.06
N ASN A 157 -14.82 -5.36 -2.81
CA ASN A 157 -13.75 -5.11 -3.78
C ASN A 157 -12.70 -6.24 -3.69
N PRO A 158 -13.03 -7.45 -4.18
CA PRO A 158 -12.25 -8.67 -3.92
C PRO A 158 -10.84 -8.62 -4.52
N ARG A 159 -10.59 -7.78 -5.53
CA ARG A 159 -9.25 -7.61 -6.12
C ARG A 159 -8.23 -7.18 -5.07
N SER A 160 -8.49 -6.08 -4.37
CA SER A 160 -7.62 -5.56 -3.30
C SER A 160 -8.23 -4.36 -2.58
N VAL A 161 -7.68 -4.05 -1.42
CA VAL A 161 -7.78 -2.74 -0.79
C VAL A 161 -6.39 -2.26 -0.38
N VAL A 162 -6.20 -0.94 -0.34
CA VAL A 162 -4.99 -0.33 0.18
C VAL A 162 -5.32 0.68 1.27
N ILE A 163 -4.70 0.51 2.42
CA ILE A 163 -4.72 1.50 3.50
C ILE A 163 -3.69 2.56 3.14
N LEU A 164 -4.17 3.73 2.72
CA LEU A 164 -3.35 4.87 2.29
C LEU A 164 -3.54 6.01 3.28
N VAL A 165 -2.53 6.28 4.10
CA VAL A 165 -2.59 7.28 5.16
C VAL A 165 -1.35 8.17 5.16
N ASP A 166 -1.51 9.47 5.38
CA ASP A 166 -0.39 10.41 5.40
C ASP A 166 0.49 10.21 6.66
N GLU A 167 -0.13 9.91 7.81
CA GLU A 167 0.58 9.64 9.08
C GLU A 167 0.16 8.29 9.65
N ILE A 168 0.96 7.27 9.38
CA ILE A 168 0.64 5.87 9.70
C ILE A 168 0.60 5.59 11.20
N MET A 169 1.34 6.36 12.01
CA MET A 169 1.33 6.19 13.46
C MET A 169 -0.02 6.51 14.08
N GLY A 170 -0.79 7.41 13.45
CA GLY A 170 -2.18 7.69 13.84
C GLY A 170 -3.06 6.45 13.72
N MET A 171 -2.95 5.75 12.61
CA MET A 171 -3.65 4.48 12.35
C MET A 171 -3.30 3.42 13.40
N PHE A 172 -2.01 3.12 13.59
CA PHE A 172 -1.57 2.13 14.58
C PHE A 172 -1.97 2.49 16.02
N ASN A 173 -2.04 3.79 16.34
CA ASN A 173 -2.48 4.25 17.65
C ASN A 173 -3.97 4.03 17.88
N SER A 174 -4.80 4.31 16.88
CA SER A 174 -6.26 4.14 16.96
C SER A 174 -6.64 2.67 17.04
N VAL A 175 -6.02 1.84 16.22
CA VAL A 175 -6.26 0.39 16.17
C VAL A 175 -6.01 -0.28 17.52
N ASN A 176 -4.86 -0.02 18.14
CA ASN A 176 -4.55 -0.62 19.46
C ASN A 176 -5.50 -0.17 20.56
N ARG A 177 -6.07 1.03 20.44
CA ARG A 177 -6.97 1.58 21.46
C ARG A 177 -8.37 0.97 21.43
N TYR A 178 -8.87 0.62 20.24
CA TYR A 178 -10.27 0.24 20.03
C TYR A 178 -10.51 -1.24 19.71
N THR A 179 -9.48 -2.00 19.30
CA THR A 179 -9.69 -3.34 18.71
C THR A 179 -8.94 -4.49 19.39
N ASN A 180 -8.28 -4.25 20.56
CA ASN A 180 -7.49 -5.27 21.27
C ASN A 180 -6.57 -6.12 20.37
N GLY A 181 -5.97 -5.50 19.35
CA GLY A 181 -5.03 -6.19 18.44
C GLY A 181 -5.68 -6.94 17.26
N GLN A 182 -6.99 -7.06 17.19
CA GLN A 182 -7.68 -7.84 16.16
C GLN A 182 -7.31 -7.42 14.72
N LEU A 183 -7.20 -6.11 14.44
CA LEU A 183 -6.80 -5.66 13.10
C LEU A 183 -5.39 -6.13 12.75
N ILE A 184 -4.46 -6.12 13.70
CA ILE A 184 -3.08 -6.58 13.47
C ILE A 184 -3.08 -8.06 13.09
N GLU A 185 -3.83 -8.90 13.80
CA GLU A 185 -3.96 -10.31 13.47
C GLU A 185 -4.56 -10.55 12.08
N GLN A 186 -5.58 -9.77 11.71
CA GLN A 186 -6.17 -9.82 10.37
C GLN A 186 -5.18 -9.39 9.28
N LEU A 187 -4.38 -8.35 9.52
CA LEU A 187 -3.33 -7.91 8.60
C LEU A 187 -2.23 -8.96 8.45
N LEU A 188 -1.80 -9.60 9.54
CA LEU A 188 -0.82 -10.68 9.51
C LEU A 188 -1.34 -11.89 8.72
N THR A 189 -2.60 -12.25 8.92
CA THR A 189 -3.27 -13.33 8.19
C THR A 189 -3.38 -13.00 6.70
N ALA A 190 -3.81 -11.77 6.35
CA ALA A 190 -3.89 -11.30 4.98
C ALA A 190 -2.53 -11.31 4.27
N TRP A 191 -1.49 -10.84 4.96
CA TRP A 191 -0.13 -10.84 4.40
C TRP A 191 0.38 -12.24 4.10
N SER A 192 0.04 -13.21 4.95
CA SER A 192 0.40 -14.62 4.78
C SER A 192 -0.49 -15.35 3.76
N GLY A 193 -1.51 -14.68 3.20
CA GLY A 193 -2.45 -15.27 2.24
C GLY A 193 -3.50 -16.20 2.85
N GLY A 194 -3.67 -16.16 4.18
CA GLY A 194 -4.71 -16.91 4.88
C GLY A 194 -6.09 -16.27 4.71
N ALA A 195 -7.15 -17.08 4.66
CA ALA A 195 -8.52 -16.60 4.57
C ALA A 195 -8.92 -15.75 5.80
N LEU A 196 -9.77 -14.76 5.57
CA LEU A 196 -10.31 -13.90 6.61
C LEU A 196 -11.82 -14.12 6.77
N ASP A 197 -12.21 -14.49 7.97
CA ASP A 197 -13.60 -14.68 8.37
C ASP A 197 -14.01 -13.65 9.42
N VAL A 198 -15.10 -12.92 9.15
CA VAL A 198 -15.68 -11.99 10.13
C VAL A 198 -17.14 -12.36 10.34
N THR A 199 -17.39 -13.09 11.42
CA THR A 199 -18.72 -13.46 11.86
C THR A 199 -18.99 -12.81 13.21
N ARG A 200 -19.73 -11.71 13.24
CA ARG A 200 -20.16 -11.06 14.47
C ARG A 200 -21.68 -11.02 14.54
N VAL A 201 -22.22 -11.14 15.75
CA VAL A 201 -23.67 -11.09 16.02
C VAL A 201 -24.32 -9.80 15.52
N SER A 202 -23.55 -8.70 15.43
CA SER A 202 -24.02 -7.42 14.91
C SER A 202 -24.02 -7.32 13.38
N ASN A 203 -23.33 -8.22 12.67
CA ASN A 203 -23.28 -8.24 11.22
C ASN A 203 -24.37 -9.16 10.67
N THR A 204 -25.31 -8.59 9.94
CA THR A 204 -26.41 -9.33 9.28
C THR A 204 -25.88 -10.25 8.15
N ILE A 205 -24.67 -10.01 7.66
CA ILE A 205 -24.05 -10.76 6.56
C ILE A 205 -22.63 -11.16 7.01
N PRO A 206 -22.31 -12.46 7.11
CA PRO A 206 -20.95 -12.91 7.36
C PRO A 206 -20.05 -12.52 6.19
N VAL A 207 -18.82 -12.11 6.48
CA VAL A 207 -17.80 -11.77 5.49
C VAL A 207 -16.79 -12.92 5.46
N HIS A 208 -16.58 -13.51 4.28
CA HIS A 208 -15.55 -14.49 4.01
C HIS A 208 -14.70 -14.04 2.83
N ILE A 209 -13.39 -13.87 3.05
CA ILE A 209 -12.43 -13.47 2.04
C ILE A 209 -11.38 -14.57 1.95
N GLU A 210 -11.50 -15.43 0.96
CA GLU A 210 -10.61 -16.59 0.79
C GLU A 210 -9.19 -16.18 0.48
N HIS A 211 -9.04 -15.11 -0.30
CA HIS A 211 -7.75 -14.64 -0.79
C HIS A 211 -7.58 -13.13 -0.56
N PRO A 212 -7.33 -12.71 0.69
CA PRO A 212 -7.20 -11.30 1.01
C PRO A 212 -5.95 -10.69 0.38
N CYS A 213 -6.11 -9.47 -0.16
CA CYS A 213 -5.03 -8.62 -0.63
C CYS A 213 -5.22 -7.22 -0.03
N ILE A 214 -4.60 -7.00 1.12
CA ILE A 214 -4.67 -5.73 1.85
C ILE A 214 -3.28 -5.12 1.86
N ASN A 215 -3.10 -4.03 1.13
CA ASN A 215 -1.85 -3.27 1.11
C ASN A 215 -1.87 -2.16 2.16
N ILE A 216 -0.70 -1.74 2.61
CA ILE A 216 -0.54 -0.61 3.53
C ILE A 216 0.57 0.28 3.00
N ILE A 217 0.31 1.57 2.91
CA ILE A 217 1.36 2.56 2.69
C ILE A 217 1.01 3.87 3.40
N GLY A 218 2.02 4.44 4.04
CA GLY A 218 1.87 5.74 4.67
C GLY A 218 3.22 6.34 5.08
N GLY A 219 3.17 7.60 5.48
CA GLY A 219 4.33 8.32 5.97
C GLY A 219 4.44 8.29 7.48
N THR A 220 5.66 8.47 7.99
CA THR A 220 5.88 8.82 9.38
C THR A 220 7.12 9.71 9.55
N GLN A 221 7.21 10.37 10.68
CA GLN A 221 8.36 11.16 11.03
C GLN A 221 9.44 10.28 11.68
N THR A 222 10.72 10.53 11.37
CA THR A 222 11.85 9.81 11.96
C THR A 222 11.79 9.75 13.50
N LYS A 223 11.33 10.84 14.12
CA LYS A 223 11.19 10.91 15.58
C LYS A 223 10.10 9.98 16.15
N ARG A 224 9.15 9.57 15.33
CA ARG A 224 8.01 8.73 15.76
C ARG A 224 8.24 7.23 15.52
N VAL A 225 9.24 6.84 14.74
CA VAL A 225 9.53 5.43 14.45
C VAL A 225 9.68 4.59 15.73
N HIS A 226 10.27 5.16 16.79
CA HIS A 226 10.39 4.48 18.08
C HIS A 226 9.03 4.10 18.73
N GLU A 227 7.92 4.72 18.31
CA GLU A 227 6.59 4.35 18.81
C GLU A 227 6.19 2.95 18.36
N LEU A 228 6.67 2.49 17.20
CA LEU A 228 6.45 1.12 16.70
C LEU A 228 7.05 0.08 17.66
N LEU A 229 8.24 0.34 18.17
CA LEU A 229 8.95 -0.56 19.10
C LEU A 229 8.28 -0.63 20.48
N ARG A 230 7.61 0.47 20.90
CA ARG A 230 6.98 0.55 22.23
C ARG A 230 5.65 -0.20 22.36
N LYS A 231 5.04 -0.62 21.24
CA LYS A 231 3.67 -1.12 21.21
C LYS A 231 3.51 -2.62 21.05
N GLY A 232 4.61 -3.36 21.21
CA GLY A 232 4.59 -4.81 21.06
C GLY A 232 4.42 -5.29 19.62
N PHE A 233 4.59 -4.41 18.62
CA PHE A 233 4.54 -4.81 17.21
C PHE A 233 5.72 -5.71 16.81
N GLU A 234 6.81 -5.70 17.59
CA GLU A 234 7.92 -6.63 17.45
C GLU A 234 7.51 -8.06 17.81
N GLU A 235 6.73 -8.21 18.90
CA GLU A 235 6.36 -9.53 19.43
C GLU A 235 5.39 -10.29 18.51
N ASN A 236 4.58 -9.58 17.73
CA ASN A 236 3.59 -10.19 16.83
C ASN A 236 4.09 -10.37 15.38
N GLY A 237 5.32 -9.94 15.07
CA GLY A 237 5.94 -10.07 13.75
C GLY A 237 5.39 -9.11 12.68
N LEU A 238 4.64 -8.07 13.05
CA LEU A 238 4.16 -7.07 12.10
C LEU A 238 5.31 -6.28 11.48
N LEU A 239 6.30 -5.91 12.30
CA LEU A 239 7.44 -5.12 11.83
C LEU A 239 8.30 -5.85 10.82
N ASP A 240 8.40 -7.18 10.91
CA ASP A 240 9.15 -8.01 9.97
C ASP A 240 8.51 -8.05 8.57
N ARG A 241 7.28 -7.58 8.45
CA ARG A 241 6.52 -7.51 7.20
C ARG A 241 6.48 -6.12 6.58
N ILE A 242 7.05 -5.14 7.26
CA ILE A 242 7.05 -3.74 6.82
C ILE A 242 8.36 -3.40 6.12
N LEU A 243 8.25 -2.87 4.92
CA LEU A 243 9.35 -2.23 4.21
C LEU A 243 9.49 -0.79 4.69
N PHE A 244 10.57 -0.52 5.40
CA PHE A 244 10.92 0.83 5.86
C PHE A 244 11.74 1.54 4.79
N VAL A 245 11.25 2.68 4.32
CA VAL A 245 11.85 3.45 3.23
C VAL A 245 12.40 4.76 3.76
N LEU A 246 13.72 4.86 3.76
CA LEU A 246 14.45 6.07 4.14
C LEU A 246 15.21 6.58 2.92
N PRO A 247 15.16 7.87 2.58
CA PRO A 247 15.98 8.40 1.50
C PRO A 247 17.44 8.46 1.93
N LYS A 248 18.33 8.14 0.99
CA LYS A 248 19.78 8.23 1.19
C LYS A 248 20.21 9.63 1.64
N SER A 249 19.65 10.66 0.99
CA SER A 249 19.88 12.05 1.38
C SER A 249 18.71 12.57 2.22
N PRO A 250 18.90 12.84 3.52
CA PRO A 250 17.89 13.41 4.39
C PRO A 250 17.73 14.93 4.21
N GLU A 251 18.45 15.52 3.27
CA GLU A 251 18.39 16.96 3.00
C GLU A 251 17.15 17.31 2.18
N ILE A 252 16.57 18.46 2.48
CA ILE A 252 15.49 19.02 1.67
C ILE A 252 16.17 19.55 0.39
N SER A 253 15.78 18.99 -0.76
CA SER A 253 16.27 19.46 -2.03
C SER A 253 15.76 20.89 -2.29
N PRO A 254 16.62 21.82 -2.76
CA PRO A 254 16.20 23.17 -3.10
C PRO A 254 15.18 23.10 -4.25
N TRP A 255 14.18 23.96 -4.17
CA TRP A 255 13.23 24.10 -5.27
C TRP A 255 13.92 24.75 -6.49
N ILE A 256 13.88 24.07 -7.60
CA ILE A 256 14.46 24.55 -8.87
C ILE A 256 13.34 24.59 -9.89
N ASN A 257 12.96 25.80 -10.35
CA ASN A 257 12.03 25.98 -11.45
C ASN A 257 12.77 25.86 -12.79
N ARG A 258 12.22 25.09 -13.73
CA ARG A 258 12.64 25.00 -15.13
C ARG A 258 11.45 25.37 -16.00
N ASP A 259 11.72 25.89 -17.20
CA ASP A 259 10.66 26.35 -18.12
C ASP A 259 9.78 25.18 -18.61
N ASP A 260 10.32 23.97 -18.67
CA ASP A 260 9.65 22.73 -19.12
C ASP A 260 9.09 21.84 -17.99
N ASP A 261 9.24 22.22 -16.72
CA ASP A 261 8.84 21.39 -15.58
C ASP A 261 7.36 20.95 -15.67
N GLY A 262 6.45 21.85 -16.00
CA GLY A 262 5.03 21.57 -16.08
C GLY A 262 4.64 20.58 -17.18
N GLU A 263 5.25 20.68 -18.37
CA GLU A 263 5.02 19.79 -19.49
C GLU A 263 5.59 18.39 -19.21
N MET A 264 6.82 18.31 -18.74
CA MET A 264 7.50 17.05 -18.45
C MET A 264 6.84 16.29 -17.31
N THR A 265 6.41 16.98 -16.27
CA THR A 265 5.62 16.40 -15.18
C THR A 265 4.30 15.84 -15.67
N SER A 266 3.57 16.60 -16.48
CA SER A 266 2.29 16.16 -17.06
C SER A 266 2.47 14.92 -17.94
N LEU A 267 3.54 14.87 -18.74
CA LEU A 267 3.88 13.71 -19.56
C LEU A 267 4.22 12.48 -18.73
N ALA A 268 5.04 12.63 -17.68
CA ALA A 268 5.39 11.54 -16.77
C ALA A 268 4.15 10.99 -16.07
N ALA A 269 3.26 11.86 -15.57
CA ALA A 269 2.01 11.48 -14.94
C ALA A 269 1.08 10.73 -15.90
N ALA A 270 0.93 11.18 -17.15
CA ALA A 270 0.11 10.50 -18.15
C ALA A 270 0.68 9.13 -18.57
N ARG A 271 2.01 8.99 -18.60
CA ARG A 271 2.67 7.69 -18.86
C ARG A 271 2.42 6.73 -17.69
N TRP A 272 2.48 7.22 -16.46
CA TRP A 272 2.19 6.43 -15.26
C TRP A 272 0.73 5.98 -15.23
N GLU A 273 -0.21 6.88 -15.48
CA GLU A 273 -1.65 6.56 -15.55
C GLU A 273 -1.90 5.42 -16.55
N ARG A 274 -1.34 5.51 -17.76
CA ARG A 274 -1.48 4.44 -18.79
C ARG A 274 -0.95 3.08 -18.34
N ILE A 275 0.09 3.04 -17.49
CA ILE A 275 0.59 1.78 -16.93
C ILE A 275 -0.44 1.20 -15.96
N LEU A 276 -0.97 1.99 -15.03
CA LEU A 276 -1.97 1.52 -14.08
C LEU A 276 -3.29 1.15 -14.74
N ASP A 277 -3.73 1.88 -15.78
CA ASP A 277 -4.91 1.51 -16.56
C ASP A 277 -4.78 0.10 -17.16
N LYS A 278 -3.59 -0.24 -17.69
CA LYS A 278 -3.31 -1.60 -18.16
C LYS A 278 -3.35 -2.65 -17.04
N VAL A 279 -2.88 -2.31 -15.85
CA VAL A 279 -2.94 -3.21 -14.69
C VAL A 279 -4.39 -3.41 -14.24
N PHE A 280 -5.20 -2.36 -14.21
CA PHE A 280 -6.64 -2.48 -13.89
C PHE A 280 -7.42 -3.25 -14.94
N ALA A 281 -7.00 -3.20 -16.22
CA ALA A 281 -7.62 -3.96 -17.31
C ALA A 281 -7.34 -5.47 -17.27
N LEU A 282 -6.40 -5.93 -16.43
CA LEU A 282 -6.19 -7.37 -16.21
C LEU A 282 -7.44 -7.98 -15.58
N GLU A 283 -7.90 -9.08 -16.14
CA GLU A 283 -9.07 -9.78 -15.64
C GLU A 283 -8.80 -10.34 -14.25
N TYR A 284 -9.76 -10.12 -13.35
CA TYR A 284 -9.78 -10.71 -12.03
C TYR A 284 -10.82 -11.83 -12.03
N ASP A 285 -10.34 -13.07 -12.09
CA ASP A 285 -11.20 -14.23 -12.04
C ASP A 285 -11.28 -14.79 -10.62
N THR A 286 -12.47 -14.80 -10.07
CA THR A 286 -12.72 -15.35 -8.73
C THR A 286 -12.69 -16.89 -8.72
N GLU A 287 -12.91 -17.54 -9.87
CA GLU A 287 -12.98 -19.00 -9.99
C GLU A 287 -11.62 -19.62 -10.37
N GLU A 288 -10.76 -18.88 -11.09
CA GLU A 288 -9.48 -19.37 -11.61
C GLU A 288 -8.23 -18.93 -10.81
N ILE A 289 -8.34 -18.29 -9.65
CA ILE A 289 -7.18 -17.89 -8.84
C ILE A 289 -6.20 -19.03 -8.56
N GLY A 290 -6.64 -20.28 -8.65
CA GLY A 290 -5.79 -21.47 -8.54
C GLY A 290 -4.93 -21.80 -9.78
N ARG A 291 -5.14 -21.18 -10.95
CA ARG A 291 -4.52 -21.57 -12.22
C ARG A 291 -3.59 -20.56 -12.86
N ALA A 292 -3.61 -19.29 -12.49
CA ALA A 292 -2.71 -18.28 -13.03
C ALA A 292 -1.28 -18.49 -12.49
N SER A 293 -0.55 -19.43 -13.09
CA SER A 293 0.86 -19.64 -12.79
C SER A 293 1.70 -18.71 -13.64
N CYS A 294 2.14 -17.57 -13.07
CA CYS A 294 3.26 -16.84 -13.66
C CYS A 294 4.51 -17.75 -13.57
N ARG A 295 4.89 -18.36 -14.68
CA ARG A 295 6.21 -19.02 -14.79
C ARG A 295 7.24 -17.91 -14.93
N VAL A 296 7.79 -17.44 -13.83
CA VAL A 296 9.07 -16.72 -13.88
C VAL A 296 10.12 -17.78 -14.27
N ARG A 297 10.63 -17.69 -15.49
CA ARG A 297 11.87 -18.38 -15.83
C ARG A 297 12.99 -17.67 -15.07
N VAL A 298 13.58 -18.34 -14.10
CA VAL A 298 14.88 -18.00 -13.54
C VAL A 298 15.95 -18.30 -14.60
#